data_c432534220e178cda40c5b9fa734cde9
#
_entry.id   c432534220e178cda40c5b9fa734cde9
#
_cell.length_a   1.000
_cell.length_b   1.000
_cell.length_c   1.000
_cell.angle_alpha   90.00
_cell.angle_beta   90.00
_cell.angle_gamma   90.00
#
_symmetry.space_group_name_H-M   'P 1'
#
loop_
_entity.id
_entity.type
_entity.pdbx_description
1 polymer ?
#
loop_
_entity_poly.entity_id
_entity_poly.type
_entity_poly.pdbx_seq_one_letter_code
_entity_poly.pdbx_strand_id
1 'polypeptide(L)'
;MNVISIGEVLWDIVGQEAHLGGATFNFSAHLSRLGHTVSFVSAVGSDELGQKVTANMSGLGLTTDYVRIDKDHPTGTASVALASDGQPKFVLHRPAAYDFPRLTTSQCDQLFSRPVDWIYFGTLHQIYPQARQLTIDLLNRASGTRRFYDVNLRADGFTPALIQQLMSQATIVKLNHEEVEAIAIMLGSRHSSLEEFCRHFAELYKWAGVCVTRGSLGCTVFMDGQYIEAPGYPVKVVDAVGAGDAFAAAFLHGLGNRWPTPNIVDFANRVGALVASRRGAIPDWTIAEANALETKIKRLETA
;
A
#
# COMPACT_ATOMS: atom_id res chain seq x y z
N MET A 1 -14.71 -8.36 4.02
CA MET A 1 -14.41 -7.20 4.89
C MET A 1 -14.84 -5.93 4.21
N ASN A 2 -15.09 -4.90 5.02
CA ASN A 2 -15.35 -3.53 4.63
C ASN A 2 -14.10 -2.68 4.94
N VAL A 3 -13.43 -2.16 3.92
CA VAL A 3 -12.16 -1.47 4.08
C VAL A 3 -12.25 -0.05 3.51
N ILE A 4 -11.86 0.94 4.30
CA ILE A 4 -11.60 2.28 3.80
C ILE A 4 -10.13 2.36 3.43
N SER A 5 -9.85 2.73 2.18
CA SER A 5 -8.50 2.99 1.70
C SER A 5 -8.39 4.46 1.32
N ILE A 6 -7.44 5.19 1.92
CA ILE A 6 -7.29 6.62 1.68
C ILE A 6 -5.89 6.95 1.20
N GLY A 7 -5.78 7.62 0.05
CA GLY A 7 -4.49 8.00 -0.50
C GLY A 7 -4.52 8.40 -1.97
N GLU A 8 -3.37 8.28 -2.59
CA GLU A 8 -3.12 8.73 -3.95
C GLU A 8 -3.62 7.77 -5.03
N VAL A 9 -4.03 8.36 -6.14
CA VAL A 9 -4.16 7.77 -7.45
C VAL A 9 -3.45 8.69 -8.46
N LEU A 10 -2.67 8.10 -9.36
CA LEU A 10 -1.86 8.85 -10.30
C LEU A 10 -1.59 8.04 -11.57
N TRP A 11 -1.01 8.68 -12.56
CA TRP A 11 -0.51 8.05 -13.76
C TRP A 11 1.01 8.07 -13.78
N ASP A 12 1.64 6.91 -13.92
CA ASP A 12 3.07 6.78 -14.17
C ASP A 12 3.32 6.99 -15.67
N ILE A 13 4.04 8.06 -16.02
CA ILE A 13 4.35 8.44 -17.40
C ILE A 13 5.73 7.92 -17.76
N VAL A 14 5.78 6.95 -18.66
CA VAL A 14 7.02 6.36 -19.19
C VAL A 14 7.08 6.60 -20.69
N GLY A 15 7.89 7.56 -21.12
CA GLY A 15 7.91 8.00 -22.51
C GLY A 15 6.56 8.58 -22.94
N GLN A 16 5.86 7.90 -23.84
CA GLN A 16 4.50 8.28 -24.30
C GLN A 16 3.39 7.43 -23.68
N GLU A 17 3.74 6.43 -22.88
CA GLU A 17 2.77 5.55 -22.24
C GLU A 17 2.41 6.08 -20.86
N ALA A 18 1.13 5.99 -20.50
CA ALA A 18 0.60 6.34 -19.19
C ALA A 18 0.02 5.09 -18.55
N HIS A 19 0.54 4.71 -17.39
CA HIS A 19 0.11 3.54 -16.62
C HIS A 19 -0.60 4.00 -15.35
N LEU A 20 -1.82 3.53 -15.15
CA LEU A 20 -2.61 3.85 -13.96
C LEU A 20 -1.97 3.19 -12.73
N GLY A 21 -1.76 3.98 -11.67
CA GLY A 21 -1.07 3.57 -10.46
C GLY A 21 -1.40 4.46 -9.25
N GLY A 22 -0.47 4.47 -8.33
CA GLY A 22 -0.62 5.01 -6.98
C GLY A 22 -0.74 3.86 -5.98
N ALA A 23 0.15 3.82 -4.97
CA ALA A 23 0.23 2.66 -4.08
C ALA A 23 -1.09 2.34 -3.39
N THR A 24 -1.79 3.38 -2.91
CA THR A 24 -3.09 3.22 -2.24
C THR A 24 -4.17 2.75 -3.22
N PHE A 25 -4.13 3.23 -4.47
CA PHE A 25 -5.04 2.78 -5.51
C PHE A 25 -4.77 1.33 -5.93
N ASN A 26 -3.50 0.97 -6.13
CA ASN A 26 -3.07 -0.39 -6.46
C ASN A 26 -3.53 -1.38 -5.39
N PHE A 27 -3.26 -1.08 -4.11
CA PHE A 27 -3.74 -1.85 -2.97
C PHE A 27 -5.25 -2.05 -3.03
N SER A 28 -6.01 -0.97 -3.27
CA SER A 28 -7.48 -1.01 -3.33
C SER A 28 -7.99 -1.94 -4.42
N ALA A 29 -7.40 -1.89 -5.61
CA ALA A 29 -7.76 -2.74 -6.73
C ALA A 29 -7.45 -4.22 -6.45
N HIS A 30 -6.28 -4.53 -5.90
CA HIS A 30 -5.93 -5.90 -5.53
C HIS A 30 -6.81 -6.45 -4.42
N LEU A 31 -7.15 -5.63 -3.42
CA LEU A 31 -8.02 -6.04 -2.32
C LEU A 31 -9.47 -6.26 -2.80
N SER A 32 -9.97 -5.44 -3.72
CA SER A 32 -11.27 -5.63 -4.39
C SER A 32 -11.28 -6.95 -5.17
N ARG A 33 -10.23 -7.27 -5.93
CA ARG A 33 -10.07 -8.56 -6.64
C ARG A 33 -10.11 -9.76 -5.70
N LEU A 34 -9.66 -9.63 -4.46
CA LEU A 34 -9.74 -10.64 -3.42
C LEU A 34 -11.13 -10.77 -2.78
N GLY A 35 -12.15 -10.07 -3.31
CA GLY A 35 -13.55 -10.18 -2.91
C GLY A 35 -13.94 -9.31 -1.72
N HIS A 36 -13.17 -8.26 -1.41
CA HIS A 36 -13.49 -7.33 -0.33
C HIS A 36 -14.18 -6.07 -0.86
N THR A 37 -15.03 -5.46 -0.03
CA THR A 37 -15.60 -4.15 -0.31
C THR A 37 -14.59 -3.08 0.07
N VAL A 38 -14.14 -2.29 -0.90
CA VAL A 38 -13.16 -1.22 -0.69
C VAL A 38 -13.79 0.12 -1.04
N SER A 39 -13.85 1.02 -0.06
CA SER A 39 -14.20 2.42 -0.25
C SER A 39 -12.91 3.22 -0.41
N PHE A 40 -12.56 3.53 -1.65
CA PHE A 40 -11.35 4.29 -1.96
C PHE A 40 -11.62 5.79 -1.88
N VAL A 41 -10.94 6.47 -0.95
CA VAL A 41 -11.06 7.91 -0.69
C VAL A 41 -9.87 8.63 -1.30
N SER A 42 -10.12 9.47 -2.31
CA SER A 42 -9.09 10.20 -3.05
C SER A 42 -9.66 11.42 -3.78
N ALA A 43 -8.88 12.02 -4.68
CA ALA A 43 -9.37 12.98 -5.64
C ALA A 43 -8.61 12.87 -6.97
N VAL A 44 -9.28 13.23 -8.06
CA VAL A 44 -8.74 13.36 -9.42
C VAL A 44 -9.06 14.73 -9.98
N GLY A 45 -8.28 15.20 -10.94
CA GLY A 45 -8.56 16.45 -11.65
C GLY A 45 -9.79 16.34 -12.54
N SER A 46 -10.32 17.49 -12.94
CA SER A 46 -11.38 17.59 -13.97
C SER A 46 -10.85 17.45 -15.39
N ASP A 47 -9.68 16.83 -15.56
CA ASP A 47 -8.96 16.60 -16.80
C ASP A 47 -9.23 15.21 -17.41
N GLU A 48 -8.66 14.96 -18.60
CA GLU A 48 -8.80 13.68 -19.30
C GLU A 48 -8.24 12.49 -18.50
N LEU A 49 -7.13 12.70 -17.77
CA LEU A 49 -6.53 11.65 -16.95
C LEU A 49 -7.45 11.26 -15.78
N GLY A 50 -8.13 12.24 -15.16
CA GLY A 50 -9.11 11.99 -14.10
C GLY A 50 -10.34 11.23 -14.61
N GLN A 51 -10.82 11.56 -15.81
CA GLN A 51 -11.90 10.80 -16.45
C GLN A 51 -11.49 9.36 -16.73
N LYS A 52 -10.25 9.13 -17.18
CA LYS A 52 -9.71 7.79 -17.39
C LYS A 52 -9.58 7.01 -16.07
N VAL A 53 -9.18 7.64 -14.95
CA VAL A 53 -9.17 6.99 -13.63
C VAL A 53 -10.56 6.49 -13.28
N THR A 54 -11.55 7.38 -13.27
CA THR A 54 -12.93 7.02 -12.86
C THR A 54 -13.55 5.95 -13.76
N ALA A 55 -13.28 5.98 -15.07
CA ALA A 55 -13.72 4.95 -16.00
C ALA A 55 -13.11 3.57 -15.72
N ASN A 56 -11.84 3.51 -15.32
CA ASN A 56 -11.15 2.26 -15.00
C ASN A 56 -11.60 1.65 -13.67
N MET A 57 -12.04 2.46 -12.70
CA MET A 57 -12.39 2.00 -11.35
C MET A 57 -13.47 0.92 -11.36
N SER A 58 -14.50 1.08 -12.19
CA SER A 58 -15.61 0.10 -12.29
C SER A 58 -15.10 -1.29 -12.72
N GLY A 59 -14.21 -1.35 -13.69
CA GLY A 59 -13.58 -2.61 -14.14
C GLY A 59 -12.72 -3.29 -13.06
N LEU A 60 -12.23 -2.51 -12.10
CA LEU A 60 -11.46 -2.97 -10.94
C LEU A 60 -12.33 -3.28 -9.71
N GLY A 61 -13.66 -3.18 -9.83
CA GLY A 61 -14.60 -3.41 -8.73
C GLY A 61 -14.58 -2.31 -7.66
N LEU A 62 -14.13 -1.10 -8.02
CA LEU A 62 -14.10 0.06 -7.13
C LEU A 62 -15.21 1.05 -7.50
N THR A 63 -15.88 1.63 -6.48
CA THR A 63 -16.84 2.72 -6.67
C THR A 63 -16.14 4.07 -6.71
N THR A 64 -16.69 5.02 -7.42
CA THR A 64 -16.23 6.42 -7.49
C THR A 64 -16.84 7.33 -6.43
N ASP A 65 -17.74 6.82 -5.58
CA ASP A 65 -18.55 7.60 -4.63
C ASP A 65 -17.72 8.48 -3.68
N TYR A 66 -16.48 8.08 -3.40
CA TYR A 66 -15.57 8.76 -2.48
C TYR A 66 -14.36 9.37 -3.18
N VAL A 67 -14.38 9.44 -4.51
CA VAL A 67 -13.34 10.09 -5.31
C VAL A 67 -13.85 11.47 -5.77
N ARG A 68 -13.29 12.52 -5.18
CA ARG A 68 -13.63 13.90 -5.54
C ARG A 68 -13.08 14.25 -6.91
N ILE A 69 -13.86 14.98 -7.71
CA ILE A 69 -13.35 15.67 -8.91
C ILE A 69 -12.90 17.07 -8.48
N ASP A 70 -11.60 17.33 -8.53
CA ASP A 70 -11.00 18.63 -8.23
C ASP A 70 -10.92 19.48 -9.51
N LYS A 71 -11.40 20.73 -9.43
CA LYS A 71 -11.36 21.67 -10.56
C LYS A 71 -10.11 22.55 -10.57
N ASP A 72 -9.41 22.58 -9.43
CA ASP A 72 -8.30 23.51 -9.19
C ASP A 72 -6.93 22.86 -9.39
N HIS A 73 -6.86 21.52 -9.26
CA HIS A 73 -5.61 20.77 -9.36
C HIS A 73 -5.71 19.65 -10.41
N PRO A 74 -4.63 19.37 -11.14
CA PRO A 74 -4.59 18.28 -12.11
C PRO A 74 -4.63 16.91 -11.44
N THR A 75 -5.02 15.89 -12.19
CA THR A 75 -4.84 14.49 -11.80
C THR A 75 -3.36 14.20 -11.55
N GLY A 76 -3.07 13.44 -10.50
CA GLY A 76 -1.71 13.07 -10.14
C GLY A 76 -0.97 12.38 -11.29
N THR A 77 0.29 12.76 -11.46
CA THR A 77 1.21 12.10 -12.39
C THR A 77 2.58 11.92 -11.76
N ALA A 78 3.27 10.86 -12.16
CA ALA A 78 4.68 10.68 -11.92
C ALA A 78 5.38 10.45 -13.26
N SER A 79 6.58 11.01 -13.44
CA SER A 79 7.40 10.73 -14.61
C SER A 79 8.67 9.99 -14.19
N VAL A 80 9.19 9.18 -15.11
CA VAL A 80 10.50 8.54 -14.92
C VAL A 80 11.56 9.45 -15.52
N ALA A 81 12.44 9.98 -14.67
CA ALA A 81 13.64 10.68 -15.07
C ALA A 81 14.85 9.78 -14.87
N LEU A 82 15.88 9.94 -15.69
CA LEU A 82 17.16 9.31 -15.44
C LEU A 82 17.96 10.17 -14.46
N ALA A 83 18.35 9.60 -13.33
CA ALA A 83 19.28 10.24 -12.43
C ALA A 83 20.68 10.35 -13.07
N SER A 84 21.58 11.15 -12.47
CA SER A 84 22.93 11.37 -12.99
C SER A 84 23.79 10.10 -13.09
N ASP A 85 23.44 9.06 -12.35
CA ASP A 85 24.03 7.72 -12.36
C ASP A 85 23.35 6.77 -13.35
N GLY A 86 22.37 7.26 -14.14
CA GLY A 86 21.61 6.48 -15.11
C GLY A 86 20.47 5.62 -14.52
N GLN A 87 20.25 5.68 -13.20
CA GLN A 87 19.14 4.95 -12.58
C GLN A 87 17.82 5.67 -12.79
N PRO A 88 16.70 4.93 -13.00
CA PRO A 88 15.39 5.55 -13.12
C PRO A 88 14.97 6.12 -11.77
N LYS A 89 14.60 7.40 -11.76
CA LYS A 89 14.03 8.11 -10.61
C LYS A 89 12.62 8.56 -10.92
N PHE A 90 11.67 8.19 -10.08
CA PHE A 90 10.30 8.70 -10.17
C PHE A 90 10.22 10.13 -9.64
N VAL A 91 9.66 11.02 -10.46
CA VAL A 91 9.41 12.41 -10.11
C VAL A 91 7.91 12.61 -10.02
N LEU A 92 7.41 12.85 -8.81
CA LEU A 92 6.00 13.14 -8.56
C LEU A 92 5.69 14.59 -8.90
N HIS A 93 4.68 14.81 -9.76
CA HIS A 93 4.22 16.15 -10.10
C HIS A 93 3.15 16.59 -9.10
N ARG A 94 3.51 17.56 -8.24
CA ARG A 94 2.66 18.06 -7.15
C ARG A 94 2.69 19.60 -7.13
N PRO A 95 1.62 20.28 -6.65
CA PRO A 95 0.40 19.72 -6.08
C PRO A 95 -0.48 19.02 -7.12
N ALA A 96 -1.19 17.96 -6.70
CA ALA A 96 -2.11 17.20 -7.52
C ALA A 96 -3.45 17.03 -6.78
N ALA A 97 -4.50 16.63 -7.49
CA ALA A 97 -5.84 16.53 -6.93
C ALA A 97 -5.91 15.64 -5.67
N TYR A 98 -5.18 14.52 -5.64
CA TYR A 98 -5.15 13.62 -4.49
C TYR A 98 -4.57 14.26 -3.21
N ASP A 99 -3.91 15.41 -3.29
CA ASP A 99 -3.44 16.20 -2.14
C ASP A 99 -4.56 16.97 -1.45
N PHE A 100 -5.73 17.09 -2.11
CA PHE A 100 -6.88 17.86 -1.68
C PHE A 100 -8.19 17.04 -1.65
N PRO A 101 -8.18 15.81 -1.14
CA PRO A 101 -9.40 15.01 -1.04
C PRO A 101 -10.37 15.68 -0.07
N ARG A 102 -11.66 15.52 -0.34
CA ARG A 102 -12.73 16.00 0.55
C ARG A 102 -13.91 15.04 0.47
N LEU A 103 -14.57 14.90 1.59
CA LEU A 103 -15.86 14.20 1.69
C LEU A 103 -16.92 15.18 2.21
N THR A 104 -18.11 15.10 1.66
CA THR A 104 -19.28 15.75 2.24
C THR A 104 -19.72 15.01 3.51
N THR A 105 -20.51 15.66 4.36
CA THR A 105 -21.10 15.02 5.55
C THR A 105 -21.89 13.76 5.17
N SER A 106 -22.69 13.82 4.10
CA SER A 106 -23.45 12.68 3.58
C SER A 106 -22.53 11.51 3.14
N GLN A 107 -21.43 11.80 2.44
CA GLN A 107 -20.45 10.77 2.07
C GLN A 107 -19.79 10.15 3.31
N CYS A 108 -19.44 10.97 4.30
CA CYS A 108 -18.92 10.45 5.57
C CYS A 108 -19.93 9.56 6.28
N ASP A 109 -21.22 9.95 6.34
CA ASP A 109 -22.26 9.15 6.96
C ASP A 109 -22.49 7.83 6.22
N GLN A 110 -22.48 7.86 4.89
CA GLN A 110 -22.58 6.67 4.04
C GLN A 110 -21.37 5.74 4.24
N LEU A 111 -20.15 6.28 4.32
CA LEU A 111 -18.91 5.52 4.50
C LEU A 111 -18.92 4.70 5.81
N PHE A 112 -19.54 5.26 6.86
CA PHE A 112 -19.67 4.62 8.17
C PHE A 112 -21.06 4.03 8.44
N SER A 113 -21.93 3.93 7.43
CA SER A 113 -23.26 3.30 7.55
C SER A 113 -23.20 1.80 7.83
N ARG A 114 -22.08 1.18 7.55
CA ARG A 114 -21.76 -0.22 7.87
C ARG A 114 -20.48 -0.28 8.71
N PRO A 115 -20.31 -1.32 9.53
CA PRO A 115 -19.06 -1.51 10.26
C PRO A 115 -17.86 -1.54 9.31
N VAL A 116 -16.81 -0.79 9.65
CA VAL A 116 -15.55 -0.75 8.93
C VAL A 116 -14.56 -1.65 9.64
N ASP A 117 -14.03 -2.65 8.95
CA ASP A 117 -13.09 -3.61 9.54
C ASP A 117 -11.67 -3.05 9.61
N TRP A 118 -11.26 -2.31 8.56
CA TRP A 118 -9.92 -1.75 8.44
C TRP A 118 -9.93 -0.39 7.75
N ILE A 119 -8.98 0.47 8.17
CA ILE A 119 -8.55 1.64 7.41
C ILE A 119 -7.12 1.44 6.96
N TYR A 120 -6.89 1.55 5.64
CA TYR A 120 -5.56 1.50 5.01
C TYR A 120 -5.14 2.90 4.56
N PHE A 121 -3.90 3.28 4.86
CA PHE A 121 -3.33 4.55 4.44
C PHE A 121 -1.80 4.46 4.27
N GLY A 122 -1.27 5.33 3.42
CA GLY A 122 0.16 5.48 3.17
C GLY A 122 0.68 6.86 3.59
N THR A 123 1.96 7.14 3.30
CA THR A 123 2.61 8.40 3.64
C THR A 123 2.36 9.52 2.63
N LEU A 124 2.37 9.18 1.32
CA LEU A 124 2.52 10.16 0.25
C LEU A 124 1.51 11.32 0.30
N HIS A 125 0.21 11.02 0.37
CA HIS A 125 -0.82 12.05 0.37
C HIS A 125 -0.91 12.81 1.71
N GLN A 126 -0.35 12.27 2.81
CA GLN A 126 -0.34 12.90 4.15
C GLN A 126 0.58 14.11 4.24
N ILE A 127 1.41 14.35 3.24
CA ILE A 127 2.31 15.51 3.18
C ILE A 127 1.50 16.80 3.20
N TYR A 128 0.38 16.85 2.48
CA TYR A 128 -0.50 18.01 2.46
C TYR A 128 -1.44 18.02 3.67
N PRO A 129 -1.55 19.17 4.36
CA PRO A 129 -2.34 19.28 5.59
C PRO A 129 -3.80 18.88 5.42
N GLN A 130 -4.43 19.19 4.27
CA GLN A 130 -5.84 18.86 4.00
C GLN A 130 -6.07 17.36 3.93
N ALA A 131 -5.22 16.64 3.17
CA ALA A 131 -5.29 15.19 3.05
C ALA A 131 -5.02 14.51 4.39
N ARG A 132 -4.00 15.00 5.12
CA ARG A 132 -3.68 14.50 6.47
C ARG A 132 -4.83 14.71 7.44
N GLN A 133 -5.45 15.90 7.45
CA GLN A 133 -6.58 16.17 8.33
C GLN A 133 -7.76 15.24 8.04
N LEU A 134 -8.12 15.05 6.77
CA LEU A 134 -9.17 14.10 6.40
C LEU A 134 -8.86 12.68 6.88
N THR A 135 -7.62 12.23 6.74
CA THR A 135 -7.21 10.91 7.26
C THR A 135 -7.40 10.83 8.78
N ILE A 136 -6.94 11.83 9.52
CA ILE A 136 -7.10 11.88 10.99
C ILE A 136 -8.57 11.86 11.37
N ASP A 137 -9.42 12.63 10.68
CA ASP A 137 -10.86 12.70 10.95
C ASP A 137 -11.54 11.35 10.72
N LEU A 138 -11.18 10.64 9.64
CA LEU A 138 -11.68 9.28 9.38
C LEU A 138 -11.19 8.27 10.44
N LEU A 139 -9.92 8.34 10.83
CA LEU A 139 -9.36 7.50 11.88
C LEU A 139 -10.04 7.73 13.25
N ASN A 140 -10.35 9.00 13.57
CA ASN A 140 -11.03 9.35 14.82
C ASN A 140 -12.49 8.89 14.82
N ARG A 141 -13.19 9.01 13.67
CA ARG A 141 -14.55 8.54 13.52
C ARG A 141 -14.67 7.02 13.62
N ALA A 142 -13.64 6.32 13.17
CA ALA A 142 -13.55 4.86 13.19
C ALA A 142 -12.94 4.32 14.49
N SER A 143 -13.43 4.74 15.65
CA SER A 143 -12.96 4.27 16.95
C SER A 143 -13.07 2.75 17.05
N GLY A 144 -11.96 2.07 17.41
CA GLY A 144 -11.88 0.62 17.51
C GLY A 144 -11.62 -0.13 16.20
N THR A 145 -11.64 0.54 15.05
CA THR A 145 -11.28 -0.06 13.75
C THR A 145 -9.76 -0.27 13.66
N ARG A 146 -9.34 -1.40 13.10
CA ARG A 146 -7.93 -1.69 12.86
C ARG A 146 -7.38 -0.82 11.73
N ARG A 147 -6.10 -0.46 11.82
CA ARG A 147 -5.44 0.52 10.98
C ARG A 147 -4.19 -0.08 10.37
N PHE A 148 -4.14 -0.15 9.05
CA PHE A 148 -2.98 -0.66 8.32
C PHE A 148 -2.25 0.52 7.69
N TYR A 149 -1.05 0.78 8.14
CA TYR A 149 -0.16 1.80 7.60
C TYR A 149 0.90 1.15 6.72
N ASP A 150 0.87 1.44 5.43
CA ASP A 150 1.95 1.12 4.48
C ASP A 150 2.87 2.34 4.37
N VAL A 151 4.08 2.23 4.87
CA VAL A 151 5.01 3.35 5.01
C VAL A 151 5.31 3.97 3.67
N ASN A 152 5.72 3.19 2.69
CA ASN A 152 5.88 3.53 1.28
C ASN A 152 6.48 4.93 1.06
N LEU A 153 7.69 5.14 1.57
CA LEU A 153 8.39 6.43 1.50
C LEU A 153 8.71 6.81 0.06
N ARG A 154 8.55 8.08 -0.23
CA ARG A 154 8.99 8.69 -1.49
C ARG A 154 9.93 9.83 -1.17
N ALA A 155 11.01 9.98 -1.94
CA ALA A 155 11.95 11.07 -1.78
C ALA A 155 11.20 12.41 -1.72
N ASP A 156 11.64 13.31 -0.84
CA ASP A 156 11.13 14.68 -0.66
C ASP A 156 9.69 14.79 -0.15
N GLY A 157 9.11 13.69 0.38
CA GLY A 157 7.70 13.62 0.72
C GLY A 157 7.36 13.45 2.19
N PHE A 158 8.31 13.50 3.14
CA PHE A 158 8.01 13.23 4.54
C PHE A 158 8.95 13.95 5.50
N THR A 159 8.50 14.07 6.75
CA THR A 159 9.32 14.54 7.88
C THR A 159 9.32 13.50 9.00
N PRO A 160 10.34 13.47 9.87
CA PRO A 160 10.35 12.58 11.03
C PRO A 160 9.06 12.69 11.87
N ALA A 161 8.58 13.92 12.09
CA ALA A 161 7.36 14.17 12.86
C ALA A 161 6.11 13.56 12.20
N LEU A 162 6.00 13.67 10.86
CA LEU A 162 4.89 13.05 10.11
C LEU A 162 4.93 11.52 10.25
N ILE A 163 6.11 10.92 10.04
CA ILE A 163 6.26 9.46 10.13
C ILE A 163 5.89 8.97 11.54
N GLN A 164 6.42 9.61 12.60
CA GLN A 164 6.07 9.27 13.98
C GLN A 164 4.56 9.40 14.24
N GLN A 165 3.92 10.46 13.73
CA GLN A 165 2.48 10.65 13.84
C GLN A 165 1.71 9.51 13.18
N LEU A 166 2.07 9.11 11.95
CA LEU A 166 1.39 8.03 11.22
C LEU A 166 1.64 6.67 11.88
N MET A 167 2.86 6.39 12.31
CA MET A 167 3.23 5.19 13.06
C MET A 167 2.41 5.05 14.34
N SER A 168 2.17 6.15 15.07
CA SER A 168 1.37 6.13 16.31
C SER A 168 -0.12 5.85 16.07
N GLN A 169 -0.60 6.01 14.85
CA GLN A 169 -1.99 5.71 14.47
C GLN A 169 -2.20 4.27 14.02
N ALA A 170 -1.15 3.51 13.76
CA ALA A 170 -1.24 2.21 13.14
C ALA A 170 -1.54 1.08 14.14
N THR A 171 -2.24 0.04 13.66
CA THR A 171 -2.36 -1.27 14.31
C THR A 171 -1.37 -2.27 13.70
N ILE A 172 -1.26 -2.23 12.37
CA ILE A 172 -0.29 -3.00 11.57
C ILE A 172 0.51 -2.03 10.74
N VAL A 173 1.81 -2.25 10.67
CA VAL A 173 2.72 -1.46 9.83
C VAL A 173 3.40 -2.37 8.82
N LYS A 174 3.45 -1.93 7.57
CA LYS A 174 4.26 -2.55 6.52
C LYS A 174 5.34 -1.59 6.06
N LEU A 175 6.54 -2.13 5.92
CA LEU A 175 7.72 -1.46 5.39
C LEU A 175 8.39 -2.35 4.35
N ASN A 176 9.28 -1.76 3.54
CA ASN A 176 10.31 -2.52 2.86
C ASN A 176 11.65 -2.42 3.63
N HIS A 177 12.66 -3.18 3.18
CA HIS A 177 13.96 -3.22 3.85
C HIS A 177 14.67 -1.85 3.88
N GLU A 178 14.58 -1.08 2.80
CA GLU A 178 15.20 0.25 2.69
C GLU A 178 14.52 1.26 3.62
N GLU A 179 13.22 1.14 3.81
CA GLU A 179 12.44 1.97 4.73
C GLU A 179 12.78 1.69 6.19
N VAL A 180 13.11 0.45 6.54
CA VAL A 180 13.59 0.09 7.87
C VAL A 180 14.86 0.89 8.20
N GLU A 181 15.82 0.91 7.30
CA GLU A 181 17.07 1.65 7.47
C GLU A 181 16.81 3.17 7.56
N ALA A 182 15.99 3.69 6.65
CA ALA A 182 15.64 5.11 6.63
C ALA A 182 14.95 5.55 7.92
N ILE A 183 14.02 4.77 8.45
CA ILE A 183 13.32 5.05 9.70
C ILE A 183 14.26 4.93 10.90
N ALA A 184 15.11 3.90 10.95
CA ALA A 184 16.08 3.75 12.02
C ALA A 184 17.02 4.97 12.11
N ILE A 185 17.56 5.42 10.98
CA ILE A 185 18.39 6.63 10.92
C ILE A 185 17.60 7.88 11.34
N MET A 186 16.41 8.05 10.78
CA MET A 186 15.56 9.22 11.02
C MET A 186 15.16 9.39 12.48
N LEU A 187 14.90 8.28 13.17
CA LEU A 187 14.48 8.27 14.57
C LEU A 187 15.65 8.09 15.56
N GLY A 188 16.89 8.07 15.07
CA GLY A 188 18.08 7.90 15.89
C GLY A 188 18.16 6.55 16.59
N SER A 189 17.53 5.53 16.03
CA SER A 189 17.45 4.17 16.58
C SER A 189 18.49 3.27 15.91
N ARG A 190 19.13 2.40 16.71
CA ARG A 190 20.10 1.41 16.20
C ARG A 190 19.65 0.02 16.59
N HIS A 191 19.66 -0.88 15.64
CA HIS A 191 19.25 -2.27 15.81
C HIS A 191 20.31 -3.20 15.20
N SER A 192 20.61 -4.29 15.88
CA SER A 192 21.59 -5.27 15.43
C SER A 192 20.99 -6.27 14.42
N SER A 193 19.66 -6.32 14.36
CA SER A 193 18.92 -7.22 13.47
C SER A 193 17.56 -6.65 13.10
N LEU A 194 16.97 -7.19 12.05
CA LEU A 194 15.62 -6.85 11.64
C LEU A 194 14.57 -7.29 12.66
N GLU A 195 14.81 -8.41 13.36
CA GLU A 195 13.96 -8.84 14.45
C GLU A 195 13.94 -7.82 15.59
N GLU A 196 15.10 -7.33 16.01
CA GLU A 196 15.22 -6.31 17.04
C GLU A 196 14.48 -5.02 16.66
N PHE A 197 14.63 -4.55 15.41
CA PHE A 197 13.87 -3.42 14.88
C PHE A 197 12.36 -3.65 15.00
N CYS A 198 11.87 -4.77 14.47
CA CYS A 198 10.45 -5.10 14.48
C CYS A 198 9.88 -5.15 15.90
N ARG A 199 10.57 -5.82 16.81
CA ARG A 199 10.18 -5.95 18.22
C ARG A 199 10.15 -4.59 18.92
N HIS A 200 11.23 -3.82 18.79
CA HIS A 200 11.34 -2.50 19.41
C HIS A 200 10.21 -1.55 18.99
N PHE A 201 9.97 -1.42 17.68
CA PHE A 201 8.94 -0.48 17.19
C PHE A 201 7.52 -1.00 17.46
N ALA A 202 7.28 -2.32 17.41
CA ALA A 202 6.00 -2.89 17.79
C ALA A 202 5.66 -2.62 19.26
N GLU A 203 6.63 -2.74 20.17
CA GLU A 203 6.47 -2.41 21.59
C GLU A 203 6.27 -0.91 21.81
N LEU A 204 7.11 -0.07 21.19
CA LEU A 204 7.07 1.38 21.34
C LEU A 204 5.72 1.99 20.91
N TYR A 205 5.19 1.55 19.76
CA TYR A 205 3.94 2.06 19.21
C TYR A 205 2.73 1.16 19.51
N LYS A 206 2.91 0.06 20.21
CA LYS A 206 1.87 -0.94 20.54
C LYS A 206 1.20 -1.50 19.27
N TRP A 207 2.00 -1.78 18.24
CA TRP A 207 1.49 -2.42 17.03
C TRP A 207 1.15 -3.89 17.31
N ALA A 208 0.03 -4.35 16.75
CA ALA A 208 -0.32 -5.77 16.75
C ALA A 208 0.58 -6.58 15.81
N GLY A 209 1.20 -5.91 14.83
CA GLY A 209 2.17 -6.54 13.96
C GLY A 209 2.92 -5.57 13.07
N VAL A 210 4.08 -6.00 12.61
CA VAL A 210 4.90 -5.31 11.63
C VAL A 210 5.39 -6.30 10.59
N CYS A 211 5.29 -5.92 9.31
CA CYS A 211 5.73 -6.71 8.19
C CYS A 211 6.80 -5.95 7.40
N VAL A 212 7.92 -6.62 7.11
CA VAL A 212 8.99 -6.06 6.29
C VAL A 212 9.18 -6.90 5.04
N THR A 213 8.92 -6.31 3.87
CA THR A 213 9.18 -6.94 2.57
C THR A 213 10.65 -6.78 2.19
N ARG A 214 11.24 -7.83 1.59
CA ARG A 214 12.66 -7.92 1.20
C ARG A 214 12.83 -8.29 -0.28
N GLY A 215 11.91 -7.85 -1.11
CA GLY A 215 11.90 -8.15 -2.55
C GLY A 215 11.92 -9.66 -2.83
N SER A 216 12.88 -10.13 -3.62
CA SER A 216 13.03 -11.55 -3.97
C SER A 216 13.36 -12.47 -2.79
N LEU A 217 13.80 -11.89 -1.66
CA LEU A 217 14.06 -12.64 -0.43
C LEU A 217 12.80 -12.93 0.39
N GLY A 218 11.63 -12.42 -0.05
CA GLY A 218 10.36 -12.61 0.64
C GLY A 218 10.08 -11.55 1.70
N CYS A 219 9.66 -11.95 2.89
CA CYS A 219 9.32 -11.00 3.95
C CYS A 219 9.65 -11.55 5.35
N THR A 220 9.66 -10.64 6.32
CA THR A 220 9.63 -10.99 7.74
C THR A 220 8.43 -10.35 8.40
N VAL A 221 7.87 -11.00 9.40
CA VAL A 221 6.73 -10.50 10.17
C VAL A 221 6.98 -10.72 11.65
N PHE A 222 6.76 -9.68 12.44
CA PHE A 222 6.63 -9.79 13.89
C PHE A 222 5.17 -9.55 14.27
N MET A 223 4.49 -10.59 14.74
CA MET A 223 3.07 -10.54 15.10
C MET A 223 2.78 -11.59 16.20
N ASP A 224 1.88 -11.28 17.13
CA ASP A 224 1.53 -12.16 18.25
C ASP A 224 2.75 -12.63 19.08
N GLY A 225 3.76 -11.76 19.20
CA GLY A 225 5.01 -12.04 19.91
C GLY A 225 5.99 -12.95 19.18
N GLN A 226 5.68 -13.38 17.96
CA GLN A 226 6.51 -14.27 17.13
C GLN A 226 7.16 -13.52 15.98
N TYR A 227 8.44 -13.80 15.73
CA TYR A 227 9.14 -13.36 14.55
C TYR A 227 9.21 -14.51 13.54
N ILE A 228 8.74 -14.26 12.33
CA ILE A 228 8.63 -15.25 11.25
C ILE A 228 9.35 -14.71 10.03
N GLU A 229 10.24 -15.49 9.42
CA GLU A 229 10.81 -15.24 8.11
C GLU A 229 10.15 -16.16 7.09
N ALA A 230 9.67 -15.58 5.99
CA ALA A 230 9.08 -16.31 4.89
C ALA A 230 9.88 -16.05 3.60
N PRO A 231 10.34 -17.09 2.91
CA PRO A 231 11.11 -16.94 1.67
C PRO A 231 10.23 -16.41 0.54
N GLY A 232 10.86 -15.73 -0.42
CA GLY A 232 10.21 -15.31 -1.65
C GLY A 232 10.01 -16.45 -2.64
N TYR A 233 9.20 -16.19 -3.66
CA TYR A 233 8.94 -17.11 -4.75
C TYR A 233 9.81 -16.77 -5.97
N PRO A 234 10.50 -17.74 -6.57
CA PRO A 234 11.33 -17.51 -7.74
C PRO A 234 10.47 -17.27 -8.97
N VAL A 235 10.45 -16.04 -9.45
CA VAL A 235 9.78 -15.63 -10.69
C VAL A 235 10.74 -14.87 -11.59
N LYS A 236 10.48 -14.87 -12.90
CA LYS A 236 11.11 -13.92 -13.80
C LYS A 236 10.43 -12.57 -13.61
N VAL A 237 11.13 -11.62 -12.99
CA VAL A 237 10.61 -10.26 -12.82
C VAL A 237 10.49 -9.59 -14.19
N VAL A 238 9.28 -9.10 -14.47
CA VAL A 238 8.95 -8.30 -15.66
C VAL A 238 8.79 -6.83 -15.28
N ASP A 239 8.08 -6.58 -14.18
CA ASP A 239 7.85 -5.25 -13.62
C ASP A 239 7.60 -5.36 -12.12
N ALA A 240 8.42 -4.69 -11.31
CA ALA A 240 8.30 -4.74 -9.85
C ALA A 240 7.27 -3.73 -9.29
N VAL A 241 6.76 -2.81 -10.13
CA VAL A 241 5.78 -1.79 -9.71
C VAL A 241 4.49 -2.46 -9.26
N GLY A 242 3.96 -2.04 -8.11
CA GLY A 242 2.73 -2.58 -7.54
C GLY A 242 2.86 -3.92 -6.80
N ALA A 243 4.01 -4.61 -6.88
CA ALA A 243 4.20 -5.89 -6.19
C ALA A 243 4.07 -5.77 -4.66
N GLY A 244 4.58 -4.66 -4.08
CA GLY A 244 4.43 -4.35 -2.66
C GLY A 244 3.00 -4.04 -2.25
N ASP A 245 2.23 -3.39 -3.13
CA ASP A 245 0.83 -3.03 -2.90
C ASP A 245 -0.05 -4.29 -2.98
N ALA A 246 0.22 -5.17 -3.94
CA ALA A 246 -0.43 -6.46 -4.08
C ALA A 246 -0.13 -7.39 -2.88
N PHE A 247 1.13 -7.40 -2.42
CA PHE A 247 1.52 -8.06 -1.19
C PHE A 247 0.70 -7.54 0.01
N ALA A 248 0.60 -6.21 0.18
CA ALA A 248 -0.16 -5.59 1.27
C ALA A 248 -1.65 -5.99 1.23
N ALA A 249 -2.26 -6.01 0.04
CA ALA A 249 -3.64 -6.43 -0.14
C ALA A 249 -3.85 -7.90 0.23
N ALA A 250 -2.95 -8.79 -0.21
CA ALA A 250 -2.99 -10.21 0.12
C ALA A 250 -2.73 -10.46 1.61
N PHE A 251 -1.82 -9.70 2.23
CA PHE A 251 -1.56 -9.76 3.66
C PHE A 251 -2.81 -9.37 4.48
N LEU A 252 -3.45 -8.25 4.10
CA LEU A 252 -4.70 -7.83 4.74
C LEU A 252 -5.84 -8.83 4.50
N HIS A 253 -5.91 -9.46 3.33
CA HIS A 253 -6.87 -10.53 3.05
C HIS A 253 -6.72 -11.70 4.03
N GLY A 254 -5.50 -12.16 4.26
CA GLY A 254 -5.23 -13.22 5.23
C GLY A 254 -5.58 -12.83 6.67
N LEU A 255 -5.23 -11.59 7.09
CA LEU A 255 -5.63 -11.04 8.40
C LEU A 255 -7.15 -11.02 8.57
N GLY A 256 -7.87 -10.57 7.54
CA GLY A 256 -9.33 -10.49 7.57
C GLY A 256 -10.02 -11.85 7.62
N ASN A 257 -9.43 -12.86 7.02
CA ASN A 257 -9.89 -14.25 7.08
C ASN A 257 -9.36 -14.99 8.31
N ARG A 258 -8.61 -14.32 9.20
CA ARG A 258 -8.05 -14.89 10.42
C ARG A 258 -7.18 -16.11 10.17
N TRP A 259 -6.41 -16.08 9.09
CA TRP A 259 -5.47 -17.16 8.81
C TRP A 259 -4.32 -17.17 9.81
N PRO A 260 -3.68 -18.32 10.05
CA PRO A 260 -2.41 -18.37 10.77
C PRO A 260 -1.35 -17.51 10.07
N THR A 261 -0.52 -16.82 10.84
CA THR A 261 0.51 -15.91 10.31
C THR A 261 1.39 -16.55 9.24
N PRO A 262 1.86 -17.81 9.33
CA PRO A 262 2.62 -18.45 8.25
C PRO A 262 1.85 -18.50 6.93
N ASN A 263 0.54 -18.75 6.95
CA ASN A 263 -0.28 -18.80 5.74
C ASN A 263 -0.50 -17.41 5.15
N ILE A 264 -0.63 -16.38 6.01
CA ILE A 264 -0.75 -14.98 5.57
C ILE A 264 0.49 -14.59 4.78
N VAL A 265 1.68 -14.79 5.35
CA VAL A 265 2.94 -14.37 4.72
C VAL A 265 3.27 -15.17 3.46
N ASP A 266 2.95 -16.46 3.46
CA ASP A 266 3.12 -17.32 2.28
C ASP A 266 2.26 -16.82 1.12
N PHE A 267 0.98 -16.60 1.35
CA PHE A 267 0.06 -16.11 0.32
C PHE A 267 0.42 -14.71 -0.17
N ALA A 268 0.78 -13.80 0.75
CA ALA A 268 1.20 -12.45 0.39
C ALA A 268 2.47 -12.44 -0.48
N ASN A 269 3.47 -13.29 -0.18
CA ASN A 269 4.67 -13.46 -0.99
C ASN A 269 4.33 -14.01 -2.39
N ARG A 270 3.41 -14.98 -2.50
CA ARG A 270 2.94 -15.52 -3.79
C ARG A 270 2.32 -14.44 -4.65
N VAL A 271 1.40 -13.66 -4.08
CA VAL A 271 0.71 -12.59 -4.81
C VAL A 271 1.68 -11.51 -5.25
N GLY A 272 2.57 -11.04 -4.36
CA GLY A 272 3.61 -10.07 -4.72
C GLY A 272 4.53 -10.56 -5.84
N ALA A 273 5.00 -11.81 -5.76
CA ALA A 273 5.83 -12.42 -6.81
C ALA A 273 5.08 -12.58 -8.14
N LEU A 274 3.81 -12.98 -8.09
CA LEU A 274 2.96 -13.12 -9.29
C LEU A 274 2.76 -11.78 -9.99
N VAL A 275 2.48 -10.71 -9.25
CA VAL A 275 2.38 -9.35 -9.80
C VAL A 275 3.72 -8.90 -10.39
N ALA A 276 4.82 -9.10 -9.70
CA ALA A 276 6.16 -8.76 -10.21
C ALA A 276 6.54 -9.51 -11.51
N SER A 277 5.92 -10.65 -11.78
CA SER A 277 6.14 -11.42 -13.02
C SER A 277 5.34 -10.92 -14.23
N ARG A 278 4.54 -9.86 -14.07
CA ARG A 278 3.64 -9.30 -15.09
C ARG A 278 3.91 -7.81 -15.30
N ARG A 279 3.39 -7.25 -16.40
CA ARG A 279 3.56 -5.82 -16.71
C ARG A 279 2.50 -5.00 -15.99
N GLY A 280 2.91 -3.87 -15.42
CA GLY A 280 2.05 -2.87 -14.77
C GLY A 280 1.71 -3.21 -13.33
N ALA A 281 1.24 -2.20 -12.59
CA ALA A 281 1.00 -2.29 -11.15
C ALA A 281 -0.25 -3.11 -10.77
N ILE A 282 -1.21 -3.25 -11.67
CA ILE A 282 -2.50 -3.94 -11.43
C ILE A 282 -2.76 -4.96 -12.55
N PRO A 283 -1.83 -5.89 -12.82
CA PRO A 283 -2.07 -6.92 -13.84
C PRO A 283 -3.19 -7.88 -13.41
N ASP A 284 -3.80 -8.56 -14.36
CA ASP A 284 -4.76 -9.62 -14.04
C ASP A 284 -4.05 -10.81 -13.43
N TRP A 285 -4.64 -11.37 -12.39
CA TRP A 285 -4.20 -12.59 -11.72
C TRP A 285 -5.36 -13.24 -10.96
N THR A 286 -5.20 -14.51 -10.62
CA THR A 286 -6.18 -15.30 -9.87
C THR A 286 -5.55 -15.92 -8.63
N ILE A 287 -6.37 -16.24 -7.62
CA ILE A 287 -5.92 -16.97 -6.41
C ILE A 287 -5.33 -18.34 -6.81
N ALA A 288 -5.91 -19.00 -7.83
CA ALA A 288 -5.40 -20.28 -8.30
C ALA A 288 -3.97 -20.18 -8.86
N GLU A 289 -3.68 -19.12 -9.64
CA GLU A 289 -2.32 -18.86 -10.15
C GLU A 289 -1.34 -18.54 -9.01
N ALA A 290 -1.75 -17.74 -8.03
CA ALA A 290 -0.91 -17.45 -6.87
C ALA A 290 -0.59 -18.75 -6.10
N ASN A 291 -1.59 -19.62 -5.88
CA ASN A 291 -1.40 -20.88 -5.18
C ASN A 291 -0.56 -21.90 -5.97
N ALA A 292 -0.48 -21.76 -7.30
CA ALA A 292 0.32 -22.62 -8.17
C ALA A 292 1.83 -22.29 -8.14
N LEU A 293 2.25 -21.14 -7.57
CA LEU A 293 3.67 -20.83 -7.41
C LEU A 293 4.31 -21.76 -6.38
N GLU A 294 5.51 -22.26 -6.71
CA GLU A 294 6.28 -23.14 -5.84
C GLU A 294 7.55 -22.47 -5.34
N THR A 295 7.93 -22.75 -4.10
CA THR A 295 9.22 -22.32 -3.55
C THR A 295 10.37 -23.12 -4.17
N LYS A 296 11.58 -22.55 -4.26
CA LYS A 296 12.79 -23.28 -4.69
C LYS A 296 13.07 -24.51 -3.82
N ILE A 297 12.69 -24.49 -2.55
CA ILE A 297 12.93 -25.58 -1.60
C ILE A 297 12.16 -26.84 -2.01
N LYS A 298 10.89 -26.72 -2.41
CA LYS A 298 10.11 -27.88 -2.87
C LYS A 298 10.62 -28.54 -4.15
N ARG A 299 11.33 -27.78 -5.03
CA ARG A 299 11.93 -28.34 -6.24
C ARG A 299 13.21 -29.15 -6.00
N LEU A 300 13.90 -28.91 -4.89
CA LEU A 300 15.11 -29.65 -4.52
C LEU A 300 14.79 -30.96 -3.78
N GLU A 301 13.60 -31.08 -3.18
CA GLU A 301 13.14 -32.32 -2.51
C GLU A 301 12.50 -33.32 -3.48
N THR A 302 12.15 -32.89 -4.70
CA THR A 302 11.53 -33.72 -5.75
C THR A 302 12.44 -34.02 -6.94
N ALA A 303 13.69 -33.57 -6.94
CA ALA A 303 14.72 -33.86 -7.94
C ALA A 303 15.83 -34.74 -7.38
#